data_e36d878fe8d8078276460955af6feaf5
#
_entry.id   e36d878fe8d8078276460955af6feaf5
#
_cell.length_a   1.000
_cell.length_b   1.000
_cell.length_c   1.000
_cell.angle_alpha   90.00
_cell.angle_beta   90.00
_cell.angle_gamma   90.00
#
_symmetry.space_group_name_H-M   'P 1'
#
loop_
_entity.id
_entity.type
_entity.pdbx_description
1 polymer ?
#
loop_
_entity_poly.entity_id
_entity_poly.type
_entity_poly.pdbx_seq_one_letter_code
_entity_poly.pdbx_strand_id
1 'polypeptide(L)'
;MTASATGSTELHPPRWQPAPMRWHNTPVTWRESWRLALGLPKRVRERTIMQYLAADLPGQDDVLVARLPMAKFVIVRSPELVRQILVTEHQKYVRGAEFDMLAVVFGQGLVTQRDDRLYHRNKRLVQPIFARSAIDQFDVPMVEAAQETVRRLRAAGEPVDVGVEMTRLMLDIVARTMFGTDVDGPISKFKLERLLKLFGVGVATNVSRPLRALSTWLVRRTEKPERRAGSRLPVHVMRVGSWMMAPHIMYELRGIEKAVAGIISDHREGRITRKDNLLGLLMAATDPETGHSYTDLEIRDELMTFIGAGMETSATALTWVWKLLDEHPEVRARLYEELDTVLSGRTPTAADVDKLVWTKAIFLETMRLHPPIMALSKVAVAEDVLAGYRIKPGTTLMISMHGVHGNPRVWDRAREFDPTRYLPENMTRPHREASLAFGAGKRICIAQNFATMEVVLSIATIAQQVDLRLATNEPIRPQLSFIGAPDKPLLMRAVPRDQAPVDR
;
A
#
# COMPACT_ATOMS: atom_id res chain seq x y z
N MET A 1 56.56 -33.17 2.18
CA MET A 1 55.61 -34.10 2.80
C MET A 1 54.93 -33.32 3.89
N THR A 2 53.78 -32.85 3.69
CA THR A 2 52.41 -33.24 3.98
C THR A 2 51.48 -32.15 3.50
N ALA A 3 50.55 -32.50 2.64
CA ALA A 3 49.52 -31.65 2.12
C ALA A 3 48.44 -31.40 3.18
N SER A 4 48.00 -30.18 3.36
CA SER A 4 46.77 -29.83 4.09
C SER A 4 45.67 -29.52 3.08
N ALA A 5 44.69 -30.40 3.03
CA ALA A 5 43.48 -30.23 2.23
C ALA A 5 42.54 -29.25 2.94
N THR A 6 42.32 -28.10 2.35
CA THR A 6 41.20 -27.19 2.70
C THR A 6 39.95 -27.66 1.99
N GLY A 7 39.07 -28.39 2.68
CA GLY A 7 37.75 -28.75 2.20
C GLY A 7 36.82 -27.53 2.26
N SER A 8 36.54 -26.95 1.12
CA SER A 8 35.41 -26.04 0.96
C SER A 8 34.11 -26.84 0.94
N THR A 9 33.39 -26.84 2.03
CA THR A 9 32.01 -27.33 2.08
C THR A 9 31.10 -26.33 1.34
N GLU A 10 30.89 -26.59 0.06
CA GLU A 10 29.78 -25.98 -0.67
C GLU A 10 28.48 -26.47 -0.03
N LEU A 11 27.80 -25.56 0.69
CA LEU A 11 26.46 -25.76 1.15
C LEU A 11 25.53 -25.70 -0.09
N HIS A 12 25.31 -26.85 -0.71
CA HIS A 12 24.21 -27.04 -1.64
C HIS A 12 22.89 -26.78 -0.90
N PRO A 13 21.99 -25.90 -1.42
CA PRO A 13 20.66 -25.79 -0.85
C PRO A 13 19.99 -27.15 -0.90
N PRO A 14 19.26 -27.57 0.16
CA PRO A 14 18.62 -28.86 0.20
C PRO A 14 17.71 -29.01 -1.02
N ARG A 15 17.92 -30.06 -1.82
CA ARG A 15 17.03 -30.41 -2.95
C ARG A 15 15.66 -30.68 -2.34
N TRP A 16 14.73 -29.77 -2.59
CA TRP A 16 13.34 -29.90 -2.17
C TRP A 16 12.74 -31.15 -2.80
N GLN A 17 12.42 -32.15 -2.00
CA GLN A 17 11.62 -33.29 -2.41
C GLN A 17 10.16 -32.97 -2.12
N PRO A 18 9.25 -33.09 -3.11
CA PRO A 18 7.84 -32.86 -2.85
C PRO A 18 7.35 -33.85 -1.80
N ALA A 19 6.93 -33.36 -0.65
CA ALA A 19 6.25 -34.18 0.34
C ALA A 19 4.98 -34.78 -0.28
N PRO A 20 4.57 -36.01 0.12
CA PRO A 20 3.38 -36.65 -0.43
C PRO A 20 2.18 -35.72 -0.27
N MET A 21 1.39 -35.55 -1.34
CA MET A 21 0.21 -34.67 -1.39
C MET A 21 -0.72 -34.93 -0.21
N ARG A 22 -0.65 -34.08 0.80
CA ARG A 22 -1.53 -34.16 1.96
C ARG A 22 -2.70 -33.20 1.78
N TRP A 23 -3.91 -33.73 1.85
CA TRP A 23 -5.11 -32.92 2.05
C TRP A 23 -5.19 -32.62 3.56
N HIS A 24 -4.71 -31.49 4.00
CA HIS A 24 -4.82 -31.14 5.40
C HIS A 24 -6.21 -30.63 5.74
N ASN A 25 -6.85 -31.35 6.67
CA ASN A 25 -7.88 -30.78 7.52
C ASN A 25 -7.24 -29.70 8.39
N THR A 26 -7.85 -28.56 8.39
CA THR A 26 -7.44 -27.31 9.01
C THR A 26 -7.11 -27.45 10.50
N PRO A 27 -6.15 -26.68 11.02
CA PRO A 27 -5.95 -26.50 12.47
C PRO A 27 -7.10 -25.76 13.15
N VAL A 28 -8.03 -25.15 12.39
CA VAL A 28 -9.23 -24.51 12.95
C VAL A 28 -10.42 -25.43 12.73
N THR A 29 -10.94 -25.99 13.80
CA THR A 29 -12.10 -26.89 13.77
C THR A 29 -13.37 -26.15 13.33
N TRP A 30 -14.35 -26.86 12.78
CA TRP A 30 -15.69 -26.33 12.46
C TRP A 30 -16.33 -25.58 13.64
N ARG A 31 -16.16 -26.07 14.86
CA ARG A 31 -16.65 -25.41 16.10
C ARG A 31 -15.94 -24.08 16.36
N GLU A 32 -14.63 -24.01 16.13
CA GLU A 32 -13.87 -22.77 16.25
C GLU A 32 -14.20 -21.77 15.14
N SER A 33 -14.45 -22.25 13.93
CA SER A 33 -14.93 -21.43 12.81
C SER A 33 -16.31 -20.83 13.12
N TRP A 34 -17.23 -21.58 13.72
CA TRP A 34 -18.53 -21.06 14.16
C TRP A 34 -18.41 -20.12 15.37
N ARG A 35 -17.55 -20.43 16.34
CA ARG A 35 -17.25 -19.50 17.45
C ARG A 35 -16.61 -18.21 16.93
N LEU A 36 -15.74 -18.28 15.94
CA LEU A 36 -15.22 -17.12 15.22
C LEU A 36 -16.35 -16.34 14.54
N ALA A 37 -17.23 -17.00 13.82
CA ALA A 37 -18.33 -16.36 13.09
C ALA A 37 -19.38 -15.75 14.00
N LEU A 38 -19.79 -16.43 15.06
CA LEU A 38 -20.75 -15.93 16.06
C LEU A 38 -20.15 -14.83 16.95
N GLY A 39 -18.83 -14.84 17.16
CA GLY A 39 -18.09 -13.76 17.82
C GLY A 39 -17.70 -12.61 16.91
N LEU A 40 -18.02 -12.66 15.59
CA LEU A 40 -17.62 -11.68 14.60
C LEU A 40 -18.02 -10.23 14.95
N PRO A 41 -19.26 -9.92 15.41
CA PRO A 41 -19.61 -8.55 15.79
C PRO A 41 -18.78 -8.03 16.97
N LYS A 42 -18.51 -8.87 17.95
CA LYS A 42 -17.69 -8.54 19.12
C LYS A 42 -16.21 -8.51 18.77
N ARG A 43 -15.73 -9.42 17.93
CA ARG A 43 -14.34 -9.58 17.51
C ARG A 43 -13.95 -8.71 16.30
N VAL A 44 -14.88 -8.30 15.45
CA VAL A 44 -14.67 -7.18 14.51
C VAL A 44 -14.51 -5.89 15.30
N ARG A 45 -15.22 -5.74 16.38
CA ARG A 45 -15.04 -4.69 17.38
C ARG A 45 -13.74 -4.82 18.17
N GLU A 46 -13.26 -6.08 18.42
CA GLU A 46 -12.04 -6.45 19.16
C GLU A 46 -10.84 -6.78 18.23
N ARG A 47 -10.96 -6.57 16.91
CA ARG A 47 -9.85 -6.61 15.92
C ARG A 47 -9.23 -7.99 15.64
N THR A 48 -9.94 -9.08 15.79
CA THR A 48 -9.34 -10.42 15.85
C THR A 48 -9.10 -11.12 14.51
N ILE A 49 -9.79 -10.75 13.40
CA ILE A 49 -9.62 -11.46 12.11
C ILE A 49 -8.29 -11.13 11.45
N MET A 50 -7.82 -9.91 11.58
CA MET A 50 -6.56 -9.50 10.98
C MET A 50 -5.35 -9.80 11.91
N GLN A 51 -5.55 -9.86 13.24
CA GLN A 51 -4.55 -10.44 14.12
C GLN A 51 -4.28 -11.91 13.76
N TYR A 52 -5.31 -12.65 13.35
CA TYR A 52 -5.17 -13.97 12.73
C TYR A 52 -4.39 -13.94 11.42
N LEU A 53 -4.56 -12.89 10.62
CA LEU A 53 -3.80 -12.66 9.40
C LEU A 53 -2.40 -12.08 9.70
N ALA A 54 -2.24 -11.44 10.88
CA ALA A 54 -1.09 -10.61 11.26
C ALA A 54 -0.11 -11.38 12.09
N ALA A 55 0.21 -12.51 12.22
CA ALA A 55 1.40 -13.03 12.89
C ALA A 55 1.27 -13.65 14.28
N ASP A 56 0.14 -13.47 14.97
CA ASP A 56 -0.04 -14.05 16.30
C ASP A 56 -0.59 -15.50 16.27
N LEU A 57 -0.63 -16.09 15.07
CA LEU A 57 -0.97 -17.48 14.93
C LEU A 57 0.18 -18.36 15.43
N PRO A 58 -0.09 -19.27 16.38
CA PRO A 58 0.92 -20.23 16.82
C PRO A 58 1.33 -21.11 15.63
N GLY A 59 2.62 -21.32 15.49
CA GLY A 59 3.22 -22.15 14.46
C GLY A 59 4.03 -21.38 13.41
N GLN A 60 5.09 -22.00 12.95
CA GLN A 60 5.97 -21.50 11.88
C GLN A 60 5.50 -21.96 10.49
N ASP A 61 4.21 -22.33 10.35
CA ASP A 61 3.70 -22.86 9.11
C ASP A 61 3.68 -21.79 8.01
N ASP A 62 4.22 -22.14 6.87
CA ASP A 62 4.30 -21.29 5.69
C ASP A 62 2.94 -21.00 5.07
N VAL A 63 2.00 -21.93 5.29
CA VAL A 63 0.64 -21.89 4.77
C VAL A 63 -0.34 -22.24 5.88
N LEU A 64 -1.32 -21.37 6.10
CA LEU A 64 -2.44 -21.61 7.00
C LEU A 64 -3.73 -21.66 6.21
N VAL A 65 -4.63 -22.57 6.55
CA VAL A 65 -5.95 -22.63 5.91
C VAL A 65 -7.01 -22.19 6.92
N ALA A 66 -7.60 -21.02 6.68
CA ALA A 66 -8.71 -20.50 7.46
C ALA A 66 -10.05 -20.85 6.79
N ARG A 67 -10.93 -21.54 7.50
CA ARG A 67 -12.31 -21.82 7.08
C ARG A 67 -13.27 -20.93 7.88
N LEU A 68 -13.93 -20.03 7.18
CA LEU A 68 -15.08 -19.30 7.70
C LEU A 68 -16.36 -19.98 7.18
N PRO A 69 -17.53 -19.82 7.85
CA PRO A 69 -18.77 -20.46 7.43
C PRO A 69 -19.13 -20.28 5.96
N MET A 70 -18.70 -19.18 5.35
CA MET A 70 -19.00 -18.81 3.96
C MET A 70 -17.78 -18.61 3.08
N ALA A 71 -16.56 -18.83 3.59
CA ALA A 71 -15.34 -18.61 2.82
C ALA A 71 -14.17 -19.46 3.33
N LYS A 72 -13.36 -19.95 2.39
CA LYS A 72 -12.09 -20.63 2.67
C LYS A 72 -10.98 -19.75 2.12
N PHE A 73 -10.00 -19.44 2.97
CA PHE A 73 -8.80 -18.70 2.61
C PHE A 73 -7.57 -19.53 2.88
N VAL A 74 -6.61 -19.43 1.99
CA VAL A 74 -5.26 -19.95 2.19
C VAL A 74 -4.38 -18.74 2.51
N ILE A 75 -3.85 -18.68 3.73
CA ILE A 75 -2.98 -17.59 4.18
C ILE A 75 -1.54 -18.01 3.94
N VAL A 76 -0.79 -17.18 3.23
CA VAL A 76 0.61 -17.42 2.85
C VAL A 76 1.50 -16.46 3.64
N ARG A 77 2.53 -17.00 4.31
CA ARG A 77 3.43 -16.28 5.21
C ARG A 77 4.93 -16.45 4.87
N SER A 78 5.26 -17.33 3.94
CA SER A 78 6.64 -17.59 3.51
C SER A 78 7.02 -16.70 2.33
N PRO A 79 8.19 -16.03 2.35
CA PRO A 79 8.71 -15.27 1.21
C PRO A 79 8.84 -16.10 -0.07
N GLU A 80 9.27 -17.37 0.05
CA GLU A 80 9.45 -18.28 -1.08
C GLU A 80 8.12 -18.56 -1.79
N LEU A 81 7.06 -18.83 -1.03
CA LEU A 81 5.72 -19.07 -1.58
C LEU A 81 5.11 -17.79 -2.14
N VAL A 82 5.37 -16.64 -1.51
CA VAL A 82 4.95 -15.34 -2.06
C VAL A 82 5.64 -15.09 -3.40
N ARG A 83 6.94 -15.39 -3.51
CA ARG A 83 7.65 -15.32 -4.78
C ARG A 83 7.06 -16.27 -5.82
N GLN A 84 6.70 -17.50 -5.46
CA GLN A 84 5.99 -18.43 -6.34
C GLN A 84 4.71 -17.80 -6.88
N ILE A 85 3.86 -17.27 -6.01
CA ILE A 85 2.54 -16.70 -6.37
C ILE A 85 2.67 -15.41 -7.18
N LEU A 86 3.60 -14.51 -6.83
CA LEU A 86 3.67 -13.18 -7.42
C LEU A 86 4.63 -13.07 -8.61
N VAL A 87 5.62 -13.96 -8.71
CA VAL A 87 6.71 -13.86 -9.68
C VAL A 87 6.75 -15.07 -10.59
N THR A 88 7.04 -16.28 -10.08
CA THR A 88 7.34 -17.44 -10.94
C THR A 88 6.11 -18.08 -11.56
N GLU A 89 5.02 -18.20 -10.80
CA GLU A 89 3.76 -18.83 -11.22
C GLU A 89 2.60 -17.81 -11.30
N HIS A 90 2.93 -16.51 -11.45
CA HIS A 90 1.96 -15.43 -11.39
C HIS A 90 0.77 -15.59 -12.36
N GLN A 91 0.95 -16.29 -13.50
CA GLN A 91 -0.12 -16.57 -14.48
C GLN A 91 -1.22 -17.48 -13.92
N LYS A 92 -0.94 -18.28 -12.88
CA LYS A 92 -1.92 -19.11 -12.19
C LYS A 92 -2.82 -18.31 -11.24
N TYR A 93 -2.53 -17.03 -11.02
CA TYR A 93 -3.17 -16.22 -9.98
C TYR A 93 -3.64 -14.88 -10.51
N VAL A 94 -4.91 -14.57 -10.29
CA VAL A 94 -5.49 -13.26 -10.60
C VAL A 94 -5.74 -12.47 -9.32
N ARG A 95 -6.05 -11.18 -9.45
CA ARG A 95 -6.42 -10.33 -8.32
C ARG A 95 -7.69 -10.84 -7.63
N GLY A 96 -7.73 -10.67 -6.30
CA GLY A 96 -8.87 -11.02 -5.48
C GLY A 96 -10.09 -10.14 -5.74
N ALA A 97 -11.17 -10.52 -5.09
CA ALA A 97 -12.49 -9.91 -5.30
C ALA A 97 -12.62 -8.48 -4.74
N GLU A 98 -11.76 -8.11 -3.79
CA GLU A 98 -11.71 -6.77 -3.21
C GLU A 98 -11.40 -5.71 -4.27
N PHE A 99 -10.65 -6.06 -5.31
CA PHE A 99 -10.37 -5.14 -6.41
C PHE A 99 -11.62 -4.79 -7.25
N ASP A 100 -12.65 -5.63 -7.25
CA ASP A 100 -13.94 -5.30 -7.87
C ASP A 100 -14.65 -4.19 -7.09
N MET A 101 -14.52 -4.21 -5.74
CA MET A 101 -15.08 -3.15 -4.89
C MET A 101 -14.27 -1.84 -5.03
N LEU A 102 -12.95 -1.93 -5.06
CA LEU A 102 -12.10 -0.76 -5.31
C LEU A 102 -12.41 -0.14 -6.69
N ALA A 103 -12.77 -0.94 -7.69
CA ALA A 103 -13.16 -0.43 -9.00
C ALA A 103 -14.45 0.40 -8.99
N VAL A 104 -15.31 0.26 -7.97
CA VAL A 104 -16.47 1.15 -7.79
C VAL A 104 -16.02 2.59 -7.58
N VAL A 105 -14.92 2.79 -6.85
CA VAL A 105 -14.33 4.12 -6.57
C VAL A 105 -13.38 4.55 -7.69
N PHE A 106 -12.40 3.71 -8.00
CA PHE A 106 -11.26 4.04 -8.85
C PHE A 106 -11.50 3.77 -10.34
N GLY A 107 -12.67 3.23 -10.70
CA GLY A 107 -12.91 2.81 -12.09
C GLY A 107 -12.00 1.63 -12.47
N GLN A 108 -11.57 1.59 -13.73
CA GLN A 108 -10.67 0.56 -14.28
C GLN A 108 -9.24 1.10 -14.49
N GLY A 109 -8.73 1.89 -13.55
CA GLY A 109 -7.35 2.32 -13.55
C GLY A 109 -6.37 1.18 -13.24
N LEU A 110 -5.08 1.48 -13.27
CA LEU A 110 -3.99 0.49 -13.19
C LEU A 110 -4.11 -0.45 -11.98
N VAL A 111 -4.53 0.07 -10.81
CA VAL A 111 -4.66 -0.74 -9.59
C VAL A 111 -5.80 -1.75 -9.69
N THR A 112 -6.92 -1.39 -10.31
CA THR A 112 -8.13 -2.22 -10.38
C THR A 112 -8.23 -3.05 -11.66
N GLN A 113 -7.39 -2.76 -12.66
CA GLN A 113 -7.43 -3.44 -13.96
C GLN A 113 -7.14 -4.95 -13.81
N ARG A 114 -8.09 -5.79 -14.25
CA ARG A 114 -8.03 -7.26 -14.19
C ARG A 114 -7.60 -7.91 -15.50
N ASP A 115 -7.86 -7.26 -16.63
CA ASP A 115 -7.36 -7.73 -17.94
C ASP A 115 -5.86 -7.46 -18.03
N ASP A 116 -5.06 -8.52 -18.16
CA ASP A 116 -3.60 -8.38 -18.18
C ASP A 116 -3.11 -7.61 -19.43
N ARG A 117 -3.81 -7.70 -20.58
CA ARG A 117 -3.46 -6.93 -21.78
C ARG A 117 -3.65 -5.45 -21.55
N LEU A 118 -4.82 -5.05 -21.00
CA LEU A 118 -5.12 -3.66 -20.68
C LEU A 118 -4.21 -3.14 -19.57
N TYR A 119 -3.92 -3.98 -18.56
CA TYR A 119 -2.96 -3.64 -17.51
C TYR A 119 -1.57 -3.35 -18.09
N HIS A 120 -1.04 -4.21 -18.96
CA HIS A 120 0.29 -4.01 -19.53
C HIS A 120 0.33 -2.79 -20.44
N ARG A 121 -0.72 -2.54 -21.22
CA ARG A 121 -0.87 -1.30 -22.00
C ARG A 121 -0.84 -0.06 -21.09
N ASN A 122 -1.69 -0.02 -20.08
CA ASN A 122 -1.76 1.10 -19.15
C ASN A 122 -0.44 1.28 -18.37
N LYS A 123 0.21 0.16 -18.00
CA LYS A 123 1.52 0.21 -17.35
C LYS A 123 2.58 0.85 -18.23
N ARG A 124 2.64 0.54 -19.54
CA ARG A 124 3.58 1.17 -20.48
C ARG A 124 3.35 2.67 -20.61
N LEU A 125 2.08 3.11 -20.58
CA LEU A 125 1.73 4.54 -20.61
C LEU A 125 2.17 5.28 -19.33
N VAL A 126 2.00 4.64 -18.17
CA VAL A 126 2.23 5.27 -16.86
C VAL A 126 3.68 5.14 -16.39
N GLN A 127 4.37 4.04 -16.71
CA GLN A 127 5.70 3.73 -16.19
C GLN A 127 6.75 4.82 -16.47
N PRO A 128 6.82 5.46 -17.66
CA PRO A 128 7.75 6.54 -17.92
C PRO A 128 7.54 7.76 -17.02
N ILE A 129 6.28 8.03 -16.64
CA ILE A 129 5.89 9.16 -15.78
C ILE A 129 6.44 8.98 -14.35
N PHE A 130 6.53 7.73 -13.88
CA PHE A 130 7.09 7.37 -12.57
C PHE A 130 8.55 6.90 -12.63
N ALA A 131 9.22 7.09 -13.77
CA ALA A 131 10.66 6.89 -13.86
C ALA A 131 11.38 7.92 -12.99
N ARG A 132 12.53 7.52 -12.40
CA ARG A 132 13.24 8.37 -11.44
C ARG A 132 13.55 9.76 -12.00
N SER A 133 14.12 9.86 -13.19
CA SER A 133 14.42 11.15 -13.84
C SER A 133 13.19 12.01 -14.14
N ALA A 134 12.00 11.42 -14.26
CA ALA A 134 10.78 12.14 -14.50
C ALA A 134 10.15 12.68 -13.20
N ILE A 135 10.37 12.00 -12.07
CA ILE A 135 9.78 12.39 -10.78
C ILE A 135 10.60 13.45 -10.05
N ASP A 136 11.89 13.62 -10.35
CA ASP A 136 12.78 14.56 -9.67
C ASP A 136 12.24 16.02 -9.74
N GLN A 137 11.50 16.37 -10.80
CA GLN A 137 10.85 17.67 -10.95
C GLN A 137 9.75 17.96 -9.91
N PHE A 138 9.31 16.95 -9.15
CA PHE A 138 8.26 17.10 -8.15
C PHE A 138 8.79 17.36 -6.73
N ASP A 139 10.10 17.47 -6.54
CA ASP A 139 10.70 17.71 -5.22
C ASP A 139 10.26 19.04 -4.61
N VAL A 140 10.26 20.12 -5.40
CA VAL A 140 9.84 21.45 -4.91
C VAL A 140 8.40 21.43 -4.39
N PRO A 141 7.37 21.00 -5.14
CA PRO A 141 6.00 20.93 -4.61
C PRO A 141 5.84 19.99 -3.40
N MET A 142 6.62 18.90 -3.30
CA MET A 142 6.62 18.01 -2.14
C MET A 142 7.15 18.71 -0.89
N VAL A 143 8.28 19.40 -1.03
CA VAL A 143 8.93 20.12 0.07
C VAL A 143 8.11 21.32 0.52
N GLU A 144 7.52 22.08 -0.40
CA GLU A 144 6.61 23.18 -0.06
C GLU A 144 5.40 22.71 0.76
N ALA A 145 4.79 21.57 0.40
CA ALA A 145 3.71 20.96 1.16
C ALA A 145 4.18 20.53 2.58
N ALA A 146 5.38 19.98 2.70
CA ALA A 146 5.97 19.62 3.98
C ALA A 146 6.28 20.85 4.84
N GLN A 147 6.78 21.93 4.25
CA GLN A 147 6.99 23.21 4.95
C GLN A 147 5.69 23.84 5.45
N GLU A 148 4.60 23.74 4.66
CA GLU A 148 3.28 24.17 5.12
C GLU A 148 2.81 23.35 6.33
N THR A 149 3.07 22.04 6.30
CA THR A 149 2.81 21.17 7.45
C THR A 149 3.64 21.60 8.68
N VAL A 150 4.92 21.92 8.51
CA VAL A 150 5.76 22.46 9.59
C VAL A 150 5.17 23.74 10.20
N ARG A 151 4.70 24.67 9.34
CA ARG A 151 4.05 25.91 9.82
C ARG A 151 2.83 25.62 10.68
N ARG A 152 1.96 24.69 10.25
CA ARG A 152 0.79 24.27 11.03
C ARG A 152 1.17 23.59 12.35
N LEU A 153 2.13 22.68 12.32
CA LEU A 153 2.62 21.99 13.51
C LEU A 153 3.21 22.98 14.53
N ARG A 154 4.01 23.94 14.09
CA ARG A 154 4.60 24.97 14.97
C ARG A 154 3.57 25.96 15.54
N ALA A 155 2.51 26.22 14.80
CA ALA A 155 1.41 27.08 15.24
C ALA A 155 0.43 26.37 16.20
N ALA A 156 0.49 25.06 16.32
CA ALA A 156 -0.39 24.28 17.17
C ALA A 156 0.01 24.45 18.66
N GLY A 157 -0.87 25.04 19.46
CA GLY A 157 -0.68 25.17 20.91
C GLY A 157 -0.94 23.92 21.71
N GLU A 158 -1.72 22.99 21.12
CA GLU A 158 -2.18 21.74 21.73
C GLU A 158 -1.67 20.53 20.90
N PRO A 159 -1.69 19.30 21.48
CA PRO A 159 -1.34 18.10 20.73
C PRO A 159 -2.23 17.93 19.51
N VAL A 160 -1.62 17.60 18.38
CA VAL A 160 -2.28 17.38 17.09
C VAL A 160 -2.42 15.88 16.79
N ASP A 161 -3.45 15.50 16.04
CA ASP A 161 -3.52 14.16 15.45
C ASP A 161 -2.60 14.11 14.22
N VAL A 162 -1.43 13.48 14.39
CA VAL A 162 -0.44 13.35 13.32
C VAL A 162 -0.98 12.55 12.12
N GLY A 163 -1.90 11.61 12.34
CA GLY A 163 -2.53 10.90 11.22
C GLY A 163 -3.32 11.84 10.30
N VAL A 164 -4.03 12.82 10.88
CA VAL A 164 -4.75 13.84 10.13
C VAL A 164 -3.78 14.77 9.40
N GLU A 165 -2.70 15.22 10.08
CA GLU A 165 -1.71 16.11 9.47
C GLU A 165 -0.95 15.43 8.32
N MET A 166 -0.58 14.15 8.47
CA MET A 166 0.08 13.40 7.39
C MET A 166 -0.87 13.13 6.21
N THR A 167 -2.14 12.88 6.49
CA THR A 167 -3.15 12.76 5.42
C THR A 167 -3.31 14.08 4.65
N ARG A 168 -3.33 15.20 5.36
CA ARG A 168 -3.39 16.53 4.75
C ARG A 168 -2.14 16.82 3.91
N LEU A 169 -0.95 16.49 4.43
CA LEU A 169 0.31 16.60 3.72
C LEU A 169 0.29 15.81 2.40
N MET A 170 -0.10 14.54 2.44
CA MET A 170 -0.15 13.71 1.22
C MET A 170 -1.19 14.22 0.22
N LEU A 171 -2.33 14.72 0.70
CA LEU A 171 -3.32 15.33 -0.17
C LEU A 171 -2.78 16.60 -0.85
N ASP A 172 -2.01 17.41 -0.13
CA ASP A 172 -1.36 18.62 -0.68
C ASP A 172 -0.30 18.24 -1.73
N ILE A 173 0.54 17.27 -1.45
CA ILE A 173 1.52 16.75 -2.42
C ILE A 173 0.80 16.25 -3.69
N VAL A 174 -0.26 15.45 -3.53
CA VAL A 174 -1.06 14.95 -4.68
C VAL A 174 -1.66 16.11 -5.47
N ALA A 175 -2.24 17.11 -4.81
CA ALA A 175 -2.83 18.26 -5.48
C ALA A 175 -1.79 19.06 -6.29
N ARG A 176 -0.64 19.34 -5.70
CA ARG A 176 0.44 20.10 -6.34
C ARG A 176 1.11 19.32 -7.48
N THR A 177 1.40 18.04 -7.27
CA THR A 177 2.12 17.22 -8.26
C THR A 177 1.22 16.72 -9.38
N MET A 178 -0.03 16.35 -9.08
CA MET A 178 -0.95 15.83 -10.10
C MET A 178 -1.62 16.92 -10.89
N PHE A 179 -2.00 18.02 -10.24
CA PHE A 179 -2.85 19.05 -10.86
C PHE A 179 -2.20 20.42 -10.96
N GLY A 180 -1.05 20.61 -10.27
CA GLY A 180 -0.38 21.91 -10.23
C GLY A 180 -1.16 22.99 -9.46
N THR A 181 -2.06 22.58 -8.53
CA THR A 181 -2.91 23.46 -7.73
C THR A 181 -2.69 23.22 -6.24
N ASP A 182 -3.00 24.23 -5.42
CA ASP A 182 -2.96 24.11 -3.97
C ASP A 182 -4.15 23.31 -3.40
N VAL A 183 -4.00 22.82 -2.15
CA VAL A 183 -5.01 22.00 -1.44
C VAL A 183 -6.38 22.65 -1.31
N ASP A 184 -6.45 23.99 -1.27
CA ASP A 184 -7.71 24.72 -1.17
C ASP A 184 -8.57 24.68 -2.45
N GLY A 185 -8.10 23.93 -3.46
CA GLY A 185 -8.80 23.64 -4.69
C GLY A 185 -9.99 22.68 -4.52
N PRO A 186 -10.62 22.27 -5.64
CA PRO A 186 -11.83 21.45 -5.62
C PRO A 186 -11.70 20.10 -4.87
N ILE A 187 -10.49 19.55 -4.79
CA ILE A 187 -10.24 18.21 -4.21
C ILE A 187 -10.25 18.22 -2.68
N SER A 188 -9.82 19.32 -2.04
CA SER A 188 -9.78 19.45 -0.58
C SER A 188 -11.15 19.34 0.10
N LYS A 189 -12.21 19.67 -0.63
CA LYS A 189 -13.59 19.63 -0.14
C LYS A 189 -14.12 18.21 0.04
N PHE A 190 -13.43 17.21 -0.51
CA PHE A 190 -13.89 15.83 -0.48
C PHE A 190 -13.26 15.06 0.68
N LYS A 191 -14.12 14.46 1.49
CA LYS A 191 -13.72 13.57 2.60
C LYS A 191 -13.32 12.18 2.05
N LEU A 192 -12.25 12.13 1.23
CA LEU A 192 -11.78 10.90 0.60
C LEU A 192 -11.47 9.80 1.63
N GLU A 193 -10.99 10.18 2.82
CA GLU A 193 -10.83 9.25 3.94
C GLU A 193 -12.11 8.51 4.32
N ARG A 194 -13.26 9.20 4.29
CA ARG A 194 -14.55 8.54 4.57
C ARG A 194 -14.89 7.50 3.52
N LEU A 195 -14.62 7.79 2.25
CA LEU A 195 -14.83 6.85 1.15
C LEU A 195 -13.97 5.61 1.34
N LEU A 196 -12.68 5.77 1.62
CA LEU A 196 -11.75 4.66 1.78
C LEU A 196 -12.05 3.84 3.04
N LYS A 197 -12.36 4.48 4.18
CA LYS A 197 -12.77 3.77 5.41
C LYS A 197 -14.06 2.96 5.22
N LEU A 198 -15.03 3.50 4.50
CA LEU A 198 -16.31 2.82 4.24
C LEU A 198 -16.17 1.67 3.25
N PHE A 199 -15.28 1.79 2.26
CA PHE A 199 -14.95 0.70 1.34
C PHE A 199 -14.14 -0.40 2.02
N GLY A 200 -13.27 -0.09 2.98
CA GLY A 200 -12.58 -1.08 3.81
C GLY A 200 -13.53 -1.98 4.59
N VAL A 201 -14.63 -1.43 5.12
CA VAL A 201 -15.71 -2.19 5.79
C VAL A 201 -16.52 -3.01 4.78
N GLY A 202 -16.82 -2.45 3.59
CA GLY A 202 -17.58 -3.14 2.53
C GLY A 202 -16.87 -4.34 1.93
N VAL A 203 -15.55 -4.33 1.86
CA VAL A 203 -14.72 -5.47 1.40
C VAL A 203 -14.84 -6.67 2.35
N ALA A 204 -15.02 -6.42 3.65
CA ALA A 204 -15.18 -7.48 4.65
C ALA A 204 -16.58 -8.15 4.63
N THR A 205 -17.56 -7.56 3.94
CA THR A 205 -18.94 -8.06 3.94
C THR A 205 -19.25 -8.89 2.72
N ASN A 206 -20.02 -9.99 2.93
CA ASN A 206 -20.47 -10.89 1.85
C ASN A 206 -21.50 -10.27 0.89
N VAL A 207 -21.82 -9.00 1.05
CA VAL A 207 -22.84 -8.28 0.27
C VAL A 207 -22.48 -8.18 -1.22
N SER A 208 -21.20 -8.17 -1.54
CA SER A 208 -20.75 -8.12 -2.93
C SER A 208 -20.95 -9.43 -3.72
N ARG A 209 -21.16 -10.58 -3.06
CA ARG A 209 -21.28 -11.88 -3.72
C ARG A 209 -22.44 -11.98 -4.71
N PRO A 210 -23.70 -11.68 -4.33
CA PRO A 210 -24.83 -11.75 -5.25
C PRO A 210 -24.67 -10.74 -6.42
N LEU A 211 -24.18 -9.54 -6.14
CA LEU A 211 -23.93 -8.54 -7.19
C LEU A 211 -22.82 -9.00 -8.15
N ARG A 212 -21.77 -9.64 -7.65
CA ARG A 212 -20.73 -10.23 -8.49
C ARG A 212 -21.23 -11.39 -9.31
N ALA A 213 -22.02 -12.29 -8.72
CA ALA A 213 -22.63 -13.39 -9.46
C ALA A 213 -23.50 -12.87 -10.60
N LEU A 214 -24.33 -11.86 -10.33
CA LEU A 214 -25.15 -11.17 -11.32
C LEU A 214 -24.28 -10.50 -12.40
N SER A 215 -23.27 -9.74 -12.01
CA SER A 215 -22.37 -9.07 -12.95
C SER A 215 -21.63 -10.06 -13.85
N THR A 216 -21.14 -11.17 -13.29
CA THR A 216 -20.46 -12.22 -14.04
C THR A 216 -21.40 -12.91 -15.03
N TRP A 217 -22.63 -13.18 -14.61
CA TRP A 217 -23.66 -13.76 -15.47
C TRP A 217 -24.02 -12.82 -16.61
N LEU A 218 -24.24 -11.53 -16.33
CA LEU A 218 -24.51 -10.50 -17.35
C LEU A 218 -23.37 -10.40 -18.37
N VAL A 219 -22.10 -10.29 -17.90
CA VAL A 219 -20.94 -10.22 -18.80
C VAL A 219 -20.86 -11.45 -19.71
N ARG A 220 -21.08 -12.65 -19.15
CA ARG A 220 -21.08 -13.88 -19.98
C ARG A 220 -22.16 -13.88 -21.03
N ARG A 221 -23.29 -13.24 -20.77
CA ARG A 221 -24.46 -13.22 -21.66
C ARG A 221 -24.41 -12.11 -22.70
N THR A 222 -23.81 -10.97 -22.36
CA THR A 222 -23.83 -9.76 -23.19
C THR A 222 -22.53 -9.47 -23.91
N GLU A 223 -21.40 -9.97 -23.40
CA GLU A 223 -20.07 -9.65 -23.92
C GLU A 223 -19.44 -10.81 -24.67
N LYS A 224 -18.78 -10.51 -25.79
CA LYS A 224 -17.96 -11.50 -26.50
C LYS A 224 -16.79 -11.96 -25.61
N PRO A 225 -16.33 -13.24 -25.74
CA PRO A 225 -15.26 -13.79 -24.90
C PRO A 225 -14.01 -12.89 -24.80
N GLU A 226 -13.61 -12.26 -25.91
CA GLU A 226 -12.41 -11.43 -26.00
C GLU A 226 -12.53 -10.12 -25.19
N ARG A 227 -13.76 -9.63 -24.93
CA ARG A 227 -14.03 -8.38 -24.23
C ARG A 227 -14.39 -8.57 -22.75
N ARG A 228 -14.64 -9.81 -22.30
CA ARG A 228 -15.18 -10.07 -20.95
C ARG A 228 -14.26 -9.57 -19.83
N ALA A 229 -12.96 -9.75 -19.99
CA ALA A 229 -11.98 -9.37 -18.94
C ALA A 229 -11.87 -7.86 -18.76
N GLY A 230 -12.00 -7.08 -19.88
CA GLY A 230 -11.95 -5.63 -19.88
C GLY A 230 -13.32 -4.94 -19.74
N SER A 231 -14.40 -5.71 -19.57
CA SER A 231 -15.76 -5.15 -19.49
C SER A 231 -15.94 -4.23 -18.28
N ARG A 232 -16.56 -3.07 -18.50
CA ARG A 232 -16.96 -2.13 -17.44
C ARG A 232 -18.30 -2.49 -16.78
N LEU A 233 -19.03 -3.45 -17.35
CA LEU A 233 -20.34 -3.85 -16.84
C LEU A 233 -20.33 -4.31 -15.37
N PRO A 234 -19.32 -5.08 -14.87
CA PRO A 234 -19.24 -5.41 -13.45
C PRO A 234 -19.18 -4.19 -12.55
N VAL A 235 -18.41 -3.17 -12.95
CA VAL A 235 -18.29 -1.91 -12.18
C VAL A 235 -19.63 -1.19 -12.14
N HIS A 236 -20.38 -1.14 -13.24
CA HIS A 236 -21.70 -0.51 -13.28
C HIS A 236 -22.72 -1.25 -12.39
N VAL A 237 -22.77 -2.58 -12.47
CA VAL A 237 -23.67 -3.39 -11.61
C VAL A 237 -23.34 -3.17 -10.13
N MET A 238 -22.06 -3.16 -9.78
CA MET A 238 -21.61 -2.93 -8.41
C MET A 238 -21.93 -1.50 -7.94
N ARG A 239 -21.78 -0.49 -8.80
CA ARG A 239 -22.18 0.90 -8.50
C ARG A 239 -23.67 1.04 -8.25
N VAL A 240 -24.52 0.43 -9.07
CA VAL A 240 -25.97 0.41 -8.85
C VAL A 240 -26.31 -0.22 -7.50
N GLY A 241 -25.73 -1.38 -7.18
CA GLY A 241 -25.90 -2.01 -5.87
C GLY A 241 -25.40 -1.13 -4.71
N SER A 242 -24.28 -0.44 -4.89
CA SER A 242 -23.73 0.49 -3.88
C SER A 242 -24.64 1.71 -3.68
N TRP A 243 -25.29 2.21 -4.72
CA TRP A 243 -26.30 3.26 -4.62
C TRP A 243 -27.49 2.86 -3.75
N MET A 244 -27.94 1.62 -3.87
CA MET A 244 -29.06 1.12 -3.06
C MET A 244 -28.68 0.97 -1.59
N MET A 245 -27.40 0.70 -1.29
CA MET A 245 -26.93 0.38 0.06
C MET A 245 -26.33 1.56 0.81
N ALA A 246 -25.66 2.47 0.09
CA ALA A 246 -24.92 3.60 0.67
C ALA A 246 -25.00 4.84 -0.24
N PRO A 247 -26.21 5.43 -0.44
CA PRO A 247 -26.42 6.52 -1.37
C PRO A 247 -25.59 7.77 -1.04
N HIS A 248 -25.35 8.04 0.25
CA HIS A 248 -24.55 9.17 0.70
C HIS A 248 -23.07 9.05 0.25
N ILE A 249 -22.50 7.83 0.27
CA ILE A 249 -21.14 7.57 -0.20
C ILE A 249 -21.07 7.77 -1.71
N MET A 250 -22.05 7.26 -2.42
CA MET A 250 -22.11 7.39 -3.88
C MET A 250 -22.32 8.84 -4.32
N TYR A 251 -23.00 9.64 -3.50
CA TYR A 251 -23.13 11.08 -3.73
C TYR A 251 -21.77 11.80 -3.58
N GLU A 252 -21.03 11.50 -2.50
CA GLU A 252 -19.68 12.06 -2.32
C GLU A 252 -18.73 11.63 -3.45
N LEU A 253 -18.76 10.34 -3.86
CA LEU A 253 -17.98 9.85 -4.98
C LEU A 253 -18.26 10.59 -6.29
N ARG A 254 -19.55 10.84 -6.60
CA ARG A 254 -19.92 11.65 -7.78
C ARG A 254 -19.37 13.07 -7.72
N GLY A 255 -19.32 13.67 -6.54
CA GLY A 255 -18.71 14.98 -6.34
C GLY A 255 -17.24 15.00 -6.74
N ILE A 256 -16.47 13.99 -6.27
CA ILE A 256 -15.05 13.84 -6.63
C ILE A 256 -14.88 13.59 -8.13
N GLU A 257 -15.67 12.68 -8.71
CA GLU A 257 -15.60 12.37 -10.15
C GLU A 257 -15.90 13.62 -11.01
N LYS A 258 -16.87 14.44 -10.58
CA LYS A 258 -17.20 15.71 -11.27
C LYS A 258 -16.05 16.71 -11.17
N ALA A 259 -15.40 16.83 -10.01
CA ALA A 259 -14.25 17.70 -9.83
C ALA A 259 -13.06 17.26 -10.70
N VAL A 260 -12.74 15.97 -10.72
CA VAL A 260 -11.67 15.43 -11.57
C VAL A 260 -12.00 15.63 -13.05
N ALA A 261 -13.23 15.39 -13.49
CA ALA A 261 -13.65 15.66 -14.86
C ALA A 261 -13.55 17.15 -15.22
N GLY A 262 -13.89 18.05 -14.30
CA GLY A 262 -13.71 19.50 -14.47
C GLY A 262 -12.25 19.88 -14.69
N ILE A 263 -11.33 19.33 -13.90
CA ILE A 263 -9.87 19.58 -14.03
C ILE A 263 -9.36 19.07 -15.39
N ILE A 264 -9.81 17.90 -15.84
CA ILE A 264 -9.45 17.36 -17.17
C ILE A 264 -9.94 18.31 -18.28
N SER A 265 -11.19 18.82 -18.18
CA SER A 265 -11.74 19.79 -19.13
C SER A 265 -10.96 21.10 -19.13
N ASP A 266 -10.65 21.64 -17.95
CA ASP A 266 -9.87 22.89 -17.80
C ASP A 266 -8.47 22.77 -18.40
N HIS A 267 -7.85 21.61 -18.28
CA HIS A 267 -6.54 21.34 -18.88
C HIS A 267 -6.65 21.24 -20.41
N ARG A 268 -7.68 20.57 -20.96
CA ARG A 268 -7.89 20.46 -22.40
C ARG A 268 -8.19 21.80 -23.05
N GLU A 269 -8.95 22.64 -22.37
CA GLU A 269 -9.34 23.97 -22.85
C GLU A 269 -8.24 25.02 -22.60
N GLY A 270 -7.08 24.63 -22.03
CA GLY A 270 -5.94 25.52 -21.79
C GLY A 270 -6.16 26.52 -20.64
N ARG A 271 -7.19 26.33 -19.81
CA ARG A 271 -7.39 27.12 -18.59
C ARG A 271 -6.33 26.80 -17.52
N ILE A 272 -5.83 25.59 -17.49
CA ILE A 272 -4.65 25.19 -16.72
C ILE A 272 -3.46 25.21 -17.67
N THR A 273 -2.55 26.15 -17.48
CA THR A 273 -1.39 26.36 -18.36
C THR A 273 -0.20 25.47 -18.01
N ARG A 274 -0.12 25.01 -16.76
CA ARG A 274 0.96 24.15 -16.29
C ARG A 274 0.78 22.71 -16.82
N LYS A 275 1.68 22.26 -17.68
CA LYS A 275 1.65 20.95 -18.34
C LYS A 275 2.68 19.95 -17.76
N ASP A 276 3.54 20.41 -16.86
CA ASP A 276 4.60 19.67 -16.20
C ASP A 276 4.10 18.92 -14.94
N ASN A 277 2.79 18.67 -14.84
CA ASN A 277 2.15 17.88 -13.81
C ASN A 277 1.78 16.47 -14.32
N LEU A 278 1.43 15.56 -13.39
CA LEU A 278 1.09 14.17 -13.74
C LEU A 278 -0.10 14.08 -14.72
N LEU A 279 -1.11 14.95 -14.60
CA LEU A 279 -2.23 15.00 -15.54
C LEU A 279 -1.74 15.33 -16.96
N GLY A 280 -0.92 16.36 -17.12
CA GLY A 280 -0.37 16.74 -18.43
C GLY A 280 0.45 15.62 -19.06
N LEU A 281 1.27 14.91 -18.24
CA LEU A 281 2.04 13.76 -18.69
C LEU A 281 1.14 12.60 -19.11
N LEU A 282 0.05 12.31 -18.37
CA LEU A 282 -0.92 11.28 -18.76
C LEU A 282 -1.64 11.64 -20.07
N MET A 283 -2.01 12.90 -20.26
CA MET A 283 -2.70 13.34 -21.47
C MET A 283 -1.80 13.30 -22.72
N ALA A 284 -0.50 13.44 -22.54
CA ALA A 284 0.50 13.37 -23.61
C ALA A 284 0.97 11.94 -23.91
N ALA A 285 0.70 10.97 -22.99
CA ALA A 285 1.19 9.61 -23.12
C ALA A 285 0.54 8.87 -24.29
N THR A 286 1.37 8.19 -25.08
CA THR A 286 0.95 7.29 -26.17
C THR A 286 1.66 5.95 -26.03
N ASP A 287 0.91 4.87 -26.11
CA ASP A 287 1.49 3.51 -26.03
C ASP A 287 2.31 3.21 -27.29
N PRO A 288 3.62 2.96 -27.17
CA PRO A 288 4.48 2.76 -28.33
C PRO A 288 4.17 1.49 -29.13
N GLU A 289 3.50 0.51 -28.53
CA GLU A 289 3.16 -0.74 -29.22
C GLU A 289 1.85 -0.65 -30.00
N THR A 290 0.86 0.10 -29.49
CA THR A 290 -0.48 0.13 -30.06
C THR A 290 -0.91 1.48 -30.63
N GLY A 291 -0.13 2.55 -30.38
CA GLY A 291 -0.50 3.91 -30.72
C GLY A 291 -1.69 4.48 -29.90
N HIS A 292 -2.13 3.74 -28.86
CA HIS A 292 -3.25 4.17 -28.02
C HIS A 292 -2.84 5.32 -27.10
N SER A 293 -3.68 6.37 -27.07
CA SER A 293 -3.63 7.43 -26.06
C SER A 293 -4.85 7.32 -25.16
N TYR A 294 -4.73 7.74 -23.92
CA TYR A 294 -5.81 7.66 -22.95
C TYR A 294 -7.02 8.52 -23.36
N THR A 295 -8.21 7.96 -23.26
CA THR A 295 -9.48 8.69 -23.29
C THR A 295 -9.66 9.43 -21.95
N ASP A 296 -10.53 10.48 -21.92
CA ASP A 296 -10.82 11.23 -20.68
C ASP A 296 -11.36 10.33 -19.56
N LEU A 297 -12.10 9.27 -19.92
CA LEU A 297 -12.59 8.29 -18.96
C LEU A 297 -11.45 7.43 -18.38
N GLU A 298 -10.47 7.06 -19.18
CA GLU A 298 -9.29 6.32 -18.72
C GLU A 298 -8.39 7.24 -17.88
N ILE A 299 -8.18 8.49 -18.28
CA ILE A 299 -7.46 9.50 -17.49
C ILE A 299 -8.12 9.67 -16.12
N ARG A 300 -9.46 9.82 -16.09
CA ARG A 300 -10.20 9.91 -14.82
C ARG A 300 -9.94 8.70 -13.93
N ASP A 301 -10.02 7.50 -14.48
CA ASP A 301 -9.83 6.26 -13.73
C ASP A 301 -8.39 6.14 -13.17
N GLU A 302 -7.38 6.59 -13.95
CA GLU A 302 -5.99 6.62 -13.47
C GLU A 302 -5.79 7.70 -12.40
N LEU A 303 -6.33 8.91 -12.57
CA LEU A 303 -6.25 9.97 -11.56
C LEU A 303 -6.94 9.56 -10.25
N MET A 304 -8.13 8.97 -10.31
CA MET A 304 -8.82 8.43 -9.13
C MET A 304 -7.98 7.35 -8.45
N THR A 305 -7.29 6.51 -9.23
CA THR A 305 -6.37 5.50 -8.72
C THR A 305 -5.17 6.13 -8.01
N PHE A 306 -4.54 7.15 -8.60
CA PHE A 306 -3.36 7.79 -8.04
C PHE A 306 -3.68 8.60 -6.78
N ILE A 307 -4.82 9.32 -6.76
CA ILE A 307 -5.28 10.03 -5.57
C ILE A 307 -5.46 9.05 -4.41
N GLY A 308 -6.21 7.97 -4.62
CA GLY A 308 -6.50 7.03 -3.54
C GLY A 308 -5.30 6.20 -3.10
N ALA A 309 -4.51 5.70 -4.05
CA ALA A 309 -3.36 4.85 -3.73
C ALA A 309 -2.17 5.64 -3.15
N GLY A 310 -1.94 6.88 -3.61
CA GLY A 310 -0.81 7.70 -3.17
C GLY A 310 -1.05 8.34 -1.80
N MET A 311 -2.25 8.84 -1.55
CA MET A 311 -2.52 9.60 -0.33
C MET A 311 -2.50 8.74 0.94
N GLU A 312 -3.33 7.71 1.01
CA GLU A 312 -3.58 7.01 2.29
C GLU A 312 -2.43 6.09 2.70
N THR A 313 -1.74 5.50 1.73
CA THR A 313 -0.62 4.58 2.01
C THR A 313 0.59 5.33 2.57
N SER A 314 0.98 6.44 1.94
CA SER A 314 2.11 7.26 2.37
C SER A 314 1.80 8.00 3.69
N ALA A 315 0.57 8.51 3.87
CA ALA A 315 0.14 9.12 5.13
C ALA A 315 0.20 8.12 6.29
N THR A 316 -0.27 6.89 6.08
CA THR A 316 -0.19 5.82 7.08
C THR A 316 1.25 5.49 7.44
N ALA A 317 2.13 5.35 6.45
CA ALA A 317 3.55 5.07 6.69
C ALA A 317 4.20 6.20 7.50
N LEU A 318 4.00 7.47 7.11
CA LEU A 318 4.52 8.63 7.86
C LEU A 318 3.98 8.70 9.29
N THR A 319 2.70 8.40 9.50
CA THR A 319 2.11 8.37 10.84
C THR A 319 2.85 7.37 11.74
N TRP A 320 3.15 6.16 11.23
CA TRP A 320 3.91 5.16 11.97
C TRP A 320 5.38 5.55 12.14
N VAL A 321 5.99 6.25 11.18
CA VAL A 321 7.36 6.79 11.32
C VAL A 321 7.47 7.66 12.56
N TRP A 322 6.56 8.63 12.73
CA TRP A 322 6.63 9.55 13.87
C TRP A 322 6.44 8.86 15.21
N LYS A 323 5.52 7.89 15.28
CA LYS A 323 5.35 7.07 16.47
C LYS A 323 6.63 6.29 16.81
N LEU A 324 7.21 5.61 15.84
CA LEU A 324 8.43 4.81 16.06
C LEU A 324 9.64 5.67 16.40
N LEU A 325 9.76 6.87 15.84
CA LEU A 325 10.83 7.81 16.18
C LEU A 325 10.71 8.32 17.62
N ASP A 326 9.50 8.50 18.16
CA ASP A 326 9.32 8.87 19.55
C ASP A 326 9.65 7.72 20.52
N GLU A 327 9.28 6.49 20.14
CA GLU A 327 9.55 5.28 20.93
C GLU A 327 11.03 4.84 20.90
N HIS A 328 11.84 5.35 19.91
CA HIS A 328 13.24 4.99 19.70
C HIS A 328 14.12 6.24 19.59
N PRO A 329 14.45 6.88 20.75
CA PRO A 329 15.22 8.13 20.78
C PRO A 329 16.61 8.00 20.15
N GLU A 330 17.24 6.82 20.23
CA GLU A 330 18.54 6.54 19.60
C GLU A 330 18.46 6.57 18.07
N VAL A 331 17.36 6.05 17.49
CA VAL A 331 17.11 6.11 16.03
C VAL A 331 16.86 7.55 15.59
N ARG A 332 16.09 8.30 16.39
CA ARG A 332 15.79 9.71 16.15
C ARG A 332 17.04 10.58 16.24
N ALA A 333 17.90 10.37 17.23
CA ALA A 333 19.16 11.11 17.37
C ALA A 333 20.04 10.94 16.12
N ARG A 334 20.18 9.71 15.63
CA ARG A 334 20.92 9.42 14.40
C ARG A 334 20.27 10.03 13.15
N LEU A 335 18.93 10.10 13.10
CA LEU A 335 18.23 10.83 12.04
C LEU A 335 18.63 12.31 12.03
N TYR A 336 18.63 12.95 13.18
CA TYR A 336 19.04 14.35 13.31
C TYR A 336 20.49 14.58 12.88
N GLU A 337 21.40 13.69 13.28
CA GLU A 337 22.80 13.74 12.87
C GLU A 337 22.96 13.63 11.33
N GLU A 338 22.22 12.71 10.67
CA GLU A 338 22.22 12.60 9.21
C GLU A 338 21.72 13.91 8.57
N LEU A 339 20.57 14.45 9.04
CA LEU A 339 20.00 15.66 8.48
C LEU A 339 20.93 16.87 8.64
N ASP A 340 21.57 17.01 9.78
CA ASP A 340 22.54 18.11 10.03
C ASP A 340 23.77 17.98 9.15
N THR A 341 24.27 16.75 8.97
CA THR A 341 25.45 16.48 8.15
C THR A 341 25.17 16.67 6.66
N VAL A 342 24.06 16.12 6.15
CA VAL A 342 23.74 16.11 4.72
C VAL A 342 23.14 17.43 4.27
N LEU A 343 22.27 18.02 5.06
CA LEU A 343 21.48 19.20 4.67
C LEU A 343 22.02 20.49 5.24
N SER A 344 22.68 20.48 6.42
CA SER A 344 23.22 21.67 7.07
C SER A 344 22.19 22.83 7.17
N GLY A 345 20.93 22.48 7.45
CA GLY A 345 19.82 23.43 7.57
C GLY A 345 19.19 23.88 6.24
N ARG A 346 19.74 23.50 5.09
CA ARG A 346 19.12 23.83 3.80
C ARG A 346 17.90 22.94 3.51
N THR A 347 17.06 23.43 2.66
CA THR A 347 15.89 22.67 2.13
C THR A 347 16.37 21.45 1.35
N PRO A 348 15.80 20.25 1.62
CA PRO A 348 16.15 19.04 0.86
C PRO A 348 15.61 19.10 -0.58
N THR A 349 16.27 18.37 -1.47
CA THR A 349 15.91 18.24 -2.90
C THR A 349 15.89 16.77 -3.31
N ALA A 350 15.43 16.46 -4.54
CA ALA A 350 15.48 15.12 -5.09
C ALA A 350 16.89 14.51 -5.07
N ALA A 351 17.94 15.32 -5.29
CA ALA A 351 19.35 14.89 -5.27
C ALA A 351 19.83 14.43 -3.86
N ASP A 352 19.11 14.74 -2.81
CA ASP A 352 19.46 14.35 -1.45
C ASP A 352 18.84 13.02 -1.02
N VAL A 353 17.82 12.55 -1.72
CA VAL A 353 17.10 11.30 -1.38
C VAL A 353 18.03 10.09 -1.26
N ASP A 354 19.05 9.99 -2.12
CA ASP A 354 20.04 8.90 -2.06
C ASP A 354 21.12 9.11 -1.00
N LYS A 355 21.31 10.34 -0.52
CA LYS A 355 22.26 10.67 0.53
C LYS A 355 21.63 10.49 1.91
N LEU A 356 20.32 10.60 2.01
CA LEU A 356 19.52 10.40 3.23
C LEU A 356 19.26 8.90 3.47
N VAL A 357 20.34 8.15 3.63
CA VAL A 357 20.33 6.67 3.69
C VAL A 357 19.62 6.19 4.95
N TRP A 358 19.87 6.84 6.09
CA TRP A 358 19.24 6.50 7.38
C TRP A 358 17.77 6.86 7.38
N THR A 359 17.40 8.04 6.89
CA THR A 359 16.00 8.46 6.72
C THR A 359 15.22 7.45 5.88
N LYS A 360 15.80 7.00 4.78
CA LYS A 360 15.21 5.96 3.91
C LYS A 360 15.11 4.61 4.62
N ALA A 361 16.12 4.23 5.40
CA ALA A 361 16.11 2.99 6.18
C ALA A 361 15.00 3.00 7.25
N ILE A 362 14.79 4.12 7.95
CA ILE A 362 13.67 4.33 8.88
C ILE A 362 12.33 4.10 8.18
N PHE A 363 12.12 4.70 7.02
CA PHE A 363 10.89 4.53 6.25
C PHE A 363 10.64 3.07 5.86
N LEU A 364 11.64 2.38 5.31
CA LEU A 364 11.51 0.99 4.87
C LEU A 364 11.28 0.01 6.03
N GLU A 365 11.97 0.22 7.17
CA GLU A 365 11.76 -0.58 8.37
C GLU A 365 10.38 -0.32 8.99
N THR A 366 9.91 0.93 8.96
CA THR A 366 8.54 1.25 9.36
C THR A 366 7.53 0.48 8.51
N MET A 367 7.70 0.44 7.20
CA MET A 367 6.82 -0.32 6.32
C MET A 367 6.92 -1.83 6.49
N ARG A 368 8.06 -2.34 6.96
CA ARG A 368 8.19 -3.76 7.33
C ARG A 368 7.34 -4.09 8.55
N LEU A 369 7.43 -3.28 9.61
CA LEU A 369 6.68 -3.50 10.87
C LEU A 369 5.20 -3.11 10.75
N HIS A 370 4.92 -2.02 10.08
CA HIS A 370 3.60 -1.45 9.91
C HIS A 370 3.26 -1.22 8.42
N PRO A 371 3.13 -2.30 7.63
CA PRO A 371 2.84 -2.17 6.20
C PRO A 371 1.48 -1.48 6.01
N PRO A 372 1.39 -0.39 5.21
CA PRO A 372 0.12 0.25 4.93
C PRO A 372 -0.91 -0.71 4.32
N ILE A 373 -0.48 -1.60 3.44
CA ILE A 373 -1.31 -2.69 2.92
C ILE A 373 -1.02 -3.96 3.71
N MET A 374 -1.98 -4.37 4.53
CA MET A 374 -1.80 -5.48 5.49
C MET A 374 -1.78 -6.86 4.82
N ALA A 375 -2.46 -7.01 3.70
CA ALA A 375 -2.53 -8.27 2.97
C ALA A 375 -2.81 -8.06 1.47
N LEU A 376 -2.30 -8.97 0.65
CA LEU A 376 -2.61 -9.04 -0.77
C LEU A 376 -3.45 -10.29 -1.04
N SER A 377 -4.58 -10.13 -1.71
CA SER A 377 -5.43 -11.24 -2.10
C SER A 377 -5.19 -11.67 -3.55
N LYS A 378 -5.20 -12.98 -3.76
CA LYS A 378 -5.13 -13.64 -5.06
C LYS A 378 -6.18 -14.73 -5.16
N VAL A 379 -6.62 -15.02 -6.38
CA VAL A 379 -7.49 -16.16 -6.67
C VAL A 379 -6.76 -17.06 -7.66
N ALA A 380 -6.63 -18.34 -7.33
CA ALA A 380 -6.08 -19.31 -8.25
C ALA A 380 -7.03 -19.51 -9.44
N VAL A 381 -6.51 -19.46 -10.67
CA VAL A 381 -7.25 -19.76 -11.92
C VAL A 381 -6.80 -21.09 -12.53
N ALA A 382 -5.68 -21.60 -12.08
CA ALA A 382 -5.17 -22.94 -12.43
C ALA A 382 -4.79 -23.69 -11.15
N GLU A 383 -4.56 -25.01 -11.28
CA GLU A 383 -4.07 -25.83 -10.18
C GLU A 383 -2.62 -25.52 -9.88
N ASP A 384 -2.27 -25.50 -8.59
CA ASP A 384 -0.89 -25.32 -8.10
C ASP A 384 -0.66 -26.10 -6.81
N VAL A 385 0.61 -26.17 -6.37
CA VAL A 385 1.01 -26.77 -5.10
C VAL A 385 1.85 -25.77 -4.30
N LEU A 386 1.41 -25.43 -3.11
CA LEU A 386 2.11 -24.53 -2.19
C LEU A 386 2.49 -25.30 -0.92
N ALA A 387 3.78 -25.47 -0.64
CA ALA A 387 4.30 -26.22 0.52
C ALA A 387 3.63 -27.60 0.68
N GLY A 388 3.41 -28.35 -0.41
CA GLY A 388 2.72 -29.63 -0.41
C GLY A 388 1.18 -29.57 -0.37
N TYR A 389 0.59 -28.39 -0.26
CA TYR A 389 -0.89 -28.22 -0.33
C TYR A 389 -1.35 -28.01 -1.75
N ARG A 390 -2.33 -28.81 -2.18
CA ARG A 390 -2.97 -28.64 -3.48
C ARG A 390 -3.92 -27.45 -3.48
N ILE A 391 -3.65 -26.50 -4.34
CA ILE A 391 -4.46 -25.29 -4.56
C ILE A 391 -5.33 -25.51 -5.79
N LYS A 392 -6.65 -25.56 -5.61
CA LYS A 392 -7.60 -25.72 -6.70
C LYS A 392 -7.97 -24.37 -7.34
N PRO A 393 -8.34 -24.32 -8.63
CA PRO A 393 -8.95 -23.14 -9.22
C PRO A 393 -10.13 -22.63 -8.38
N GLY A 394 -10.24 -21.31 -8.23
CA GLY A 394 -11.24 -20.65 -7.37
C GLY A 394 -10.81 -20.50 -5.90
N THR A 395 -9.68 -21.08 -5.49
CA THR A 395 -9.16 -20.88 -4.11
C THR A 395 -8.68 -19.45 -3.95
N THR A 396 -9.14 -18.79 -2.88
CA THR A 396 -8.65 -17.46 -2.49
C THR A 396 -7.43 -17.61 -1.59
N LEU A 397 -6.34 -16.94 -1.95
CA LEU A 397 -5.11 -16.84 -1.18
C LEU A 397 -5.01 -15.43 -0.60
N MET A 398 -4.53 -15.34 0.64
CA MET A 398 -4.21 -14.09 1.33
C MET A 398 -2.72 -14.10 1.67
N ILE A 399 -1.94 -13.25 1.03
CA ILE A 399 -0.54 -13.04 1.37
C ILE A 399 -0.50 -12.11 2.57
N SER A 400 -0.07 -12.61 3.72
CA SER A 400 0.05 -11.81 4.94
C SER A 400 1.36 -11.03 4.92
N MET A 401 1.30 -9.70 4.79
CA MET A 401 2.49 -8.86 4.85
C MET A 401 3.18 -8.96 6.21
N HIS A 402 2.43 -8.90 7.31
CA HIS A 402 2.97 -9.12 8.66
C HIS A 402 3.63 -10.48 8.83
N GLY A 403 3.03 -11.54 8.25
CA GLY A 403 3.59 -12.88 8.32
C GLY A 403 4.93 -12.99 7.59
N VAL A 404 5.06 -12.37 6.43
CA VAL A 404 6.30 -12.35 5.65
C VAL A 404 7.35 -11.44 6.29
N HIS A 405 6.96 -10.23 6.65
CA HIS A 405 7.85 -9.23 7.26
C HIS A 405 8.26 -9.58 8.69
N GLY A 406 7.50 -10.40 9.38
CA GLY A 406 7.81 -10.91 10.72
C GLY A 406 8.39 -12.34 10.72
N ASN A 407 8.77 -12.90 9.57
CA ASN A 407 9.28 -14.27 9.48
C ASN A 407 10.68 -14.38 10.10
N PRO A 408 10.85 -15.10 11.24
CA PRO A 408 12.14 -15.19 11.94
C PRO A 408 13.21 -15.96 11.18
N ARG A 409 12.87 -16.70 10.13
CA ARG A 409 13.84 -17.36 9.24
C ARG A 409 14.59 -16.36 8.34
N VAL A 410 14.04 -15.15 8.17
CA VAL A 410 14.62 -14.11 7.34
C VAL A 410 15.05 -12.92 8.19
N TRP A 411 14.21 -12.50 9.12
CA TRP A 411 14.42 -11.31 9.93
C TRP A 411 14.82 -11.70 11.36
N ASP A 412 16.09 -11.56 11.70
CA ASP A 412 16.52 -11.66 13.09
C ASP A 412 15.82 -10.60 13.94
N ARG A 413 15.43 -10.94 15.18
CA ARG A 413 14.65 -10.04 16.06
C ARG A 413 13.51 -9.35 15.32
N ALA A 414 12.71 -10.13 14.56
CA ALA A 414 11.75 -9.67 13.54
C ALA A 414 10.70 -8.66 14.05
N ARG A 415 10.50 -8.53 15.38
CA ARG A 415 9.53 -7.63 16.01
C ARG A 415 10.13 -6.31 16.45
N GLU A 416 11.45 -6.20 16.48
CA GLU A 416 12.14 -4.99 16.87
C GLU A 416 12.26 -4.01 15.70
N PHE A 417 12.15 -2.72 16.00
CA PHE A 417 12.38 -1.65 15.04
C PHE A 417 13.88 -1.40 14.93
N ASP A 418 14.46 -1.85 13.85
CA ASP A 418 15.90 -1.75 13.59
C ASP A 418 16.16 -1.30 12.14
N PRO A 419 16.22 0.00 11.87
CA PRO A 419 16.49 0.53 10.53
C PRO A 419 17.83 0.07 9.93
N THR A 420 18.78 -0.40 10.74
CA THR A 420 20.07 -0.88 10.24
C THR A 420 19.93 -2.03 9.24
N ARG A 421 18.81 -2.77 9.30
CA ARG A 421 18.48 -3.85 8.34
C ARG A 421 18.43 -3.39 6.89
N TYR A 422 18.04 -2.12 6.68
CA TYR A 422 17.86 -1.53 5.35
C TYR A 422 19.06 -0.71 4.89
N LEU A 423 20.15 -0.69 5.67
CA LEU A 423 21.40 -0.12 5.19
C LEU A 423 21.98 -0.99 4.06
N PRO A 424 22.60 -0.39 3.03
CA PRO A 424 23.10 -1.12 1.84
C PRO A 424 23.97 -2.33 2.19
N GLU A 425 24.85 -2.19 3.20
CA GLU A 425 25.75 -3.21 3.67
C GLU A 425 25.06 -4.40 4.36
N ASN A 426 23.88 -4.21 4.92
CA ASN A 426 23.11 -5.22 5.64
C ASN A 426 22.03 -5.91 4.80
N MET A 427 21.70 -5.33 3.63
CA MET A 427 20.65 -5.86 2.75
C MET A 427 21.11 -7.10 1.99
N THR A 428 20.81 -8.26 2.53
CA THR A 428 21.05 -9.56 1.89
C THR A 428 20.00 -9.86 0.81
N ARG A 429 20.23 -10.91 -0.01
CA ARG A 429 19.24 -11.37 -0.98
C ARG A 429 17.93 -11.85 -0.32
N PRO A 430 17.94 -12.68 0.75
CA PRO A 430 16.70 -13.02 1.48
C PRO A 430 15.94 -11.81 1.99
N HIS A 431 16.61 -10.78 2.53
CA HIS A 431 15.97 -9.55 2.96
C HIS A 431 15.25 -8.84 1.80
N ARG A 432 15.91 -8.72 0.64
CA ARG A 432 15.29 -8.11 -0.55
C ARG A 432 14.07 -8.88 -1.06
N GLU A 433 14.15 -10.22 -1.05
CA GLU A 433 13.04 -11.08 -1.50
C GLU A 433 11.85 -11.08 -0.52
N ALA A 434 12.10 -10.86 0.78
CA ALA A 434 11.08 -10.77 1.82
C ALA A 434 10.57 -9.34 2.07
N SER A 435 11.23 -8.31 1.54
CA SER A 435 10.79 -6.92 1.66
C SER A 435 9.70 -6.63 0.64
N LEU A 436 8.45 -6.79 1.04
CA LEU A 436 7.27 -6.62 0.20
C LEU A 436 6.57 -5.28 0.40
N ALA A 437 7.26 -4.27 0.94
CA ALA A 437 6.70 -2.95 1.21
C ALA A 437 5.96 -2.35 0.00
N PHE A 438 6.48 -2.61 -1.20
CA PHE A 438 5.89 -2.19 -2.47
C PHE A 438 5.33 -3.35 -3.31
N GLY A 439 5.16 -4.53 -2.70
CA GLY A 439 4.76 -5.74 -3.40
C GLY A 439 5.90 -6.38 -4.21
N ALA A 440 5.57 -7.28 -5.13
CA ALA A 440 6.54 -7.96 -5.97
C ALA A 440 5.97 -8.37 -7.35
N GLY A 441 6.86 -8.73 -8.28
CA GLY A 441 6.53 -9.27 -9.59
C GLY A 441 5.95 -8.24 -10.57
N LYS A 442 5.14 -8.69 -11.52
CA LYS A 442 4.61 -7.83 -12.59
C LYS A 442 3.74 -6.68 -12.08
N ARG A 443 3.15 -6.82 -10.90
CA ARG A 443 2.24 -5.87 -10.24
C ARG A 443 2.90 -5.12 -9.08
N ILE A 444 4.23 -5.06 -9.03
CA ILE A 444 4.97 -4.21 -8.09
C ILE A 444 4.49 -2.76 -8.18
N CYS A 445 4.54 -2.02 -7.09
CA CYS A 445 4.12 -0.62 -7.06
C CYS A 445 4.88 0.19 -8.13
N ILE A 446 4.12 0.81 -9.03
CA ILE A 446 4.70 1.60 -10.11
C ILE A 446 5.29 2.92 -9.59
N ALA A 447 4.71 3.45 -8.52
CA ALA A 447 5.08 4.72 -7.90
C ALA A 447 6.07 4.56 -6.73
N GLN A 448 6.79 3.42 -6.61
CA GLN A 448 7.67 3.20 -5.46
C GLN A 448 8.76 4.28 -5.31
N ASN A 449 9.33 4.77 -6.42
CA ASN A 449 10.34 5.83 -6.37
C ASN A 449 9.72 7.16 -5.95
N PHE A 450 8.53 7.48 -6.47
CA PHE A 450 7.78 8.68 -6.09
C PHE A 450 7.43 8.65 -4.59
N ALA A 451 6.83 7.54 -4.11
CA ALA A 451 6.50 7.36 -2.71
C ALA A 451 7.73 7.41 -1.78
N THR A 452 8.85 6.85 -2.22
CA THR A 452 10.10 6.96 -1.45
C THR A 452 10.58 8.40 -1.37
N MET A 453 10.57 9.13 -2.50
CA MET A 453 10.99 10.51 -2.54
C MET A 453 10.09 11.41 -1.68
N GLU A 454 8.75 11.32 -1.83
CA GLU A 454 7.82 12.16 -1.07
C GLU A 454 7.93 11.92 0.44
N VAL A 455 8.09 10.65 0.87
CA VAL A 455 8.20 10.32 2.30
C VAL A 455 9.56 10.75 2.87
N VAL A 456 10.67 10.48 2.17
CA VAL A 456 12.01 10.88 2.62
C VAL A 456 12.13 12.40 2.72
N LEU A 457 11.66 13.14 1.70
CA LEU A 457 11.68 14.60 1.71
C LEU A 457 10.76 15.17 2.79
N SER A 458 9.60 14.56 3.03
CA SER A 458 8.68 14.95 4.10
C SER A 458 9.29 14.74 5.49
N ILE A 459 9.90 13.58 5.76
CA ILE A 459 10.60 13.30 7.03
C ILE A 459 11.73 14.32 7.20
N ALA A 460 12.57 14.50 6.20
CA ALA A 460 13.71 15.41 6.27
C ALA A 460 13.28 16.86 6.54
N THR A 461 12.25 17.35 5.84
CA THR A 461 11.76 18.73 6.01
C THR A 461 11.15 18.97 7.38
N ILE A 462 10.35 18.03 7.87
CA ILE A 462 9.67 18.16 9.17
C ILE A 462 10.68 17.98 10.30
N ALA A 463 11.49 16.91 10.27
CA ALA A 463 12.42 16.58 11.34
C ALA A 463 13.58 17.58 11.52
N GLN A 464 13.92 18.36 10.49
CA GLN A 464 14.87 19.47 10.65
C GLN A 464 14.35 20.58 11.58
N GLN A 465 13.03 20.73 11.70
CA GLN A 465 12.43 21.90 12.32
C GLN A 465 11.54 21.58 13.52
N VAL A 466 11.01 20.38 13.59
CA VAL A 466 10.03 19.96 14.61
C VAL A 466 10.38 18.57 15.13
N ASP A 467 10.36 18.43 16.44
CA ASP A 467 10.39 17.16 17.16
C ASP A 467 8.96 16.82 17.59
N LEU A 468 8.45 15.66 17.18
CA LEU A 468 7.10 15.19 17.48
C LEU A 468 7.17 14.19 18.64
N ARG A 469 6.49 14.52 19.75
CA ARG A 469 6.47 13.73 21.00
C ARG A 469 5.07 13.24 21.30
N LEU A 470 4.92 11.96 21.64
CA LEU A 470 3.64 11.40 22.05
C LEU A 470 3.04 12.19 23.22
N ALA A 471 1.77 12.53 23.08
CA ALA A 471 1.01 13.23 24.13
C ALA A 471 0.13 12.26 24.94
N THR A 472 0.23 10.96 24.71
CA THR A 472 -0.55 9.93 25.40
C THR A 472 0.29 8.67 25.64
N ASN A 473 0.06 8.02 26.77
CA ASN A 473 0.68 6.71 27.09
C ASN A 473 -0.25 5.54 26.68
N GLU A 474 -1.36 5.80 26.01
CA GLU A 474 -2.25 4.73 25.56
C GLU A 474 -1.61 3.91 24.44
N PRO A 475 -1.70 2.57 24.51
CA PRO A 475 -1.17 1.73 23.46
C PRO A 475 -1.93 1.96 22.15
N ILE A 476 -1.20 2.29 21.09
CA ILE A 476 -1.71 2.50 19.74
C ILE A 476 -1.33 1.29 18.90
N ARG A 477 -2.32 0.70 18.25
CA ARG A 477 -2.17 -0.53 17.48
C ARG A 477 -2.59 -0.32 16.02
N PRO A 478 -2.11 -1.15 15.09
CA PRO A 478 -2.63 -1.10 13.72
C PRO A 478 -4.13 -1.41 13.68
N GLN A 479 -4.87 -0.58 12.97
CA GLN A 479 -6.27 -0.85 12.66
C GLN A 479 -6.37 -2.06 11.72
N LEU A 480 -7.35 -2.92 11.98
CA LEU A 480 -7.54 -4.13 11.20
C LEU A 480 -8.50 -3.88 10.03
N SER A 481 -8.00 -3.12 9.08
CA SER A 481 -8.70 -2.83 7.83
C SER A 481 -7.79 -3.20 6.64
N PHE A 482 -8.19 -2.84 5.44
CA PHE A 482 -7.34 -2.96 4.26
C PHE A 482 -6.07 -2.10 4.39
N ILE A 483 -6.19 -0.95 5.06
CA ILE A 483 -5.08 -0.06 5.41
C ILE A 483 -4.76 -0.22 6.89
N GLY A 484 -3.49 -0.46 7.22
CA GLY A 484 -2.96 -0.66 8.57
C GLY A 484 -2.71 0.65 9.33
N ALA A 485 -3.62 1.64 9.24
CA ALA A 485 -3.52 2.88 9.99
C ALA A 485 -3.62 2.65 11.51
N PRO A 486 -3.19 3.59 12.36
CA PRO A 486 -3.45 3.54 13.80
C PRO A 486 -4.94 3.40 14.12
N ASP A 487 -5.24 2.65 15.16
CA ASP A 487 -6.60 2.37 15.61
C ASP A 487 -7.26 3.52 16.38
N LYS A 488 -6.44 4.47 16.83
CA LYS A 488 -6.80 5.68 17.56
C LYS A 488 -6.05 6.87 16.97
N PRO A 489 -6.52 8.11 17.21
CA PRO A 489 -5.75 9.31 16.90
C PRO A 489 -4.35 9.24 17.51
N LEU A 490 -3.33 9.50 16.69
CA LEU A 490 -1.95 9.62 17.16
C LEU A 490 -1.69 11.06 17.61
N LEU A 491 -2.07 11.35 18.86
CA LEU A 491 -1.88 12.69 19.43
C LEU A 491 -0.41 12.91 19.78
N MET A 492 0.22 13.89 19.13
CA MET A 492 1.60 14.27 19.40
C MET A 492 1.72 15.79 19.61
N ARG A 493 2.64 16.18 20.47
CA ARG A 493 3.04 17.58 20.70
C ARG A 493 4.18 17.90 19.76
N ALA A 494 4.04 18.99 19.03
CA ALA A 494 5.09 19.52 18.19
C ALA A 494 5.99 20.47 19.01
N VAL A 495 7.26 20.13 19.14
CA VAL A 495 8.26 20.93 19.83
C VAL A 495 9.22 21.47 18.77
N PRO A 496 9.53 22.77 18.73
CA PRO A 496 10.62 23.27 17.89
C PRO A 496 11.91 22.51 18.19
N ARG A 497 12.62 22.05 17.16
CA ARG A 497 13.80 21.18 17.34
C ARG A 497 14.91 21.82 18.18
N ASP A 498 15.09 23.15 18.05
CA ASP A 498 16.03 23.96 18.82
C ASP A 498 15.67 24.06 20.31
N GLN A 499 14.44 23.71 20.69
CA GLN A 499 13.92 23.73 22.07
C GLN A 499 13.64 22.31 22.60
N ALA A 500 13.83 21.26 21.77
CA ALA A 500 13.59 19.89 22.20
C ALA A 500 14.61 19.46 23.24
N PRO A 501 14.19 18.76 24.33
CA PRO A 501 15.11 18.21 25.31
C PRO A 501 16.09 17.26 24.63
N VAL A 502 17.38 17.38 24.92
CA VAL A 502 18.37 16.41 24.49
C VAL A 502 18.13 15.14 25.33
N ASP A 503 17.61 14.08 24.69
CA ASP A 503 17.48 12.78 25.33
C ASP A 503 18.90 12.29 25.72
N ARG A 504 19.21 12.21 27.02
CA ARG A 504 20.50 11.73 27.57
C ARG A 504 20.42 10.24 27.85
#